data_c34e3b9677694d5b259fd4db61d84abc
#
_entry.id   c34e3b9677694d5b259fd4db61d84abc
#
_cell.length_a   1.000
_cell.length_b   1.000
_cell.length_c   1.000
_cell.angle_alpha   90.00
_cell.angle_beta   90.00
_cell.angle_gamma   90.00
#
_symmetry.space_group_name_H-M   'P 1'
#
loop_
_entity.id
_entity.type
_entity.pdbx_description
1 polymer ?
#
loop_
_entity_poly.entity_id
_entity_poly.type
_entity_poly.pdbx_seq_one_letter_code
_entity_poly.pdbx_strand_id
1 'polypeptide(L)'
;MLRWLVLAFWLTGTPSFGQNASRIYTDLQANALKTALLSEADNKVRAFFADQFDQRITAPVILVGTSDPDILNEHLMKALTDLGRRQRTSPIDGAKLCDNKKIGAAANRPYIVMCWLKPKVYDDRWRVLTGQKLAPILAHEFTHQLQYDLAGDDPAQRIAGTKKLLLGPSWMIEGSAEVFEQMYKVQIQGKDVDDDAAQSLFNMQSPARRSRLTLSDLTPTGSTKGRGAYGTARFAAYLLARRNGPQALFQYFEILGQAKDRDIAFEQVFGLTFKAYETNFERVRRDFAAATEFAAGETQ
;
A
#
# COMPACT_ATOMS: atom_id res chain seq x y z
N MET A 1 -32.43 10.90 -50.62
CA MET A 1 -32.71 10.65 -49.19
C MET A 1 -32.13 9.30 -48.79
N LEU A 2 -30.93 9.28 -48.24
CA LEU A 2 -30.24 8.03 -47.83
C LEU A 2 -30.15 8.05 -46.29
N ARG A 3 -30.93 7.17 -45.62
CA ARG A 3 -30.92 7.02 -44.17
C ARG A 3 -29.76 6.12 -43.81
N TRP A 4 -28.79 6.62 -43.06
CA TRP A 4 -27.73 5.87 -42.43
C TRP A 4 -28.26 5.27 -41.11
N LEU A 5 -28.35 3.94 -41.06
CA LEU A 5 -28.61 3.18 -39.86
C LEU A 5 -27.28 3.04 -39.08
N VAL A 6 -27.17 3.72 -37.95
CA VAL A 6 -26.07 3.53 -36.99
C VAL A 6 -26.42 2.31 -36.12
N LEU A 7 -25.79 1.19 -36.40
CA LEU A 7 -25.81 0.01 -35.56
C LEU A 7 -24.84 0.26 -34.38
N ALA A 8 -25.39 0.59 -33.21
CA ALA A 8 -24.66 0.62 -31.94
C ALA A 8 -24.38 -0.83 -31.50
N PHE A 9 -23.17 -1.32 -31.72
CA PHE A 9 -22.67 -2.53 -31.09
C PHE A 9 -22.43 -2.27 -29.60
N TRP A 10 -23.36 -2.70 -28.77
CA TRP A 10 -23.11 -2.87 -27.32
C TRP A 10 -22.20 -4.10 -27.17
N LEU A 11 -20.89 -3.85 -27.08
CA LEU A 11 -19.96 -4.83 -26.58
C LEU A 11 -20.20 -4.97 -25.07
N THR A 12 -21.06 -5.90 -24.68
CA THR A 12 -21.09 -6.41 -23.31
C THR A 12 -19.82 -7.22 -23.09
N GLY A 13 -18.75 -6.49 -22.75
CA GLY A 13 -17.52 -7.12 -22.26
C GLY A 13 -17.85 -7.80 -20.94
N THR A 14 -18.01 -9.14 -20.98
CA THR A 14 -17.95 -9.94 -19.75
C THR A 14 -16.60 -9.63 -19.07
N PRO A 15 -16.60 -9.26 -17.79
CA PRO A 15 -15.33 -9.06 -17.11
C PRO A 15 -14.57 -10.40 -17.12
N SER A 16 -13.48 -10.44 -17.83
CA SER A 16 -12.54 -11.55 -17.79
C SER A 16 -11.92 -11.61 -16.39
N PHE A 17 -12.53 -12.38 -15.50
CA PHE A 17 -11.98 -12.70 -14.18
C PHE A 17 -10.79 -13.66 -14.31
N GLY A 18 -9.71 -13.19 -14.93
CA GLY A 18 -8.41 -13.86 -14.99
C GLY A 18 -7.40 -13.21 -14.04
N GLN A 19 -7.84 -12.52 -12.98
CA GLN A 19 -6.92 -12.04 -11.95
C GLN A 19 -6.58 -13.21 -11.02
N ASN A 20 -5.30 -13.44 -10.79
CA ASN A 20 -4.81 -14.39 -9.80
C ASN A 20 -5.34 -13.98 -8.41
N ALA A 21 -6.51 -14.53 -8.01
CA ALA A 21 -7.08 -14.29 -6.69
C ALA A 21 -6.08 -14.69 -5.61
N SER A 22 -6.10 -13.98 -4.48
CA SER A 22 -5.27 -14.34 -3.33
C SER A 22 -5.61 -15.74 -2.83
N ARG A 23 -4.59 -16.51 -2.45
CA ARG A 23 -4.79 -17.76 -1.69
C ARG A 23 -5.03 -17.38 -0.24
N ILE A 24 -6.25 -17.62 0.25
CA ILE A 24 -6.69 -17.19 1.56
C ILE A 24 -6.55 -18.31 2.57
N TYR A 25 -5.92 -18.02 3.70
CA TYR A 25 -5.77 -18.90 4.86
C TYR A 25 -6.34 -18.21 6.09
N THR A 26 -7.23 -18.91 6.79
CA THR A 26 -7.82 -18.46 8.08
C THR A 26 -7.79 -19.61 9.08
N ASP A 27 -8.20 -19.37 10.32
CA ASP A 27 -8.26 -20.40 11.36
C ASP A 27 -8.96 -21.67 10.88
N LEU A 28 -8.51 -22.84 11.38
CA LEU A 28 -9.07 -24.17 11.04
C LEU A 28 -10.55 -24.32 11.40
N GLN A 29 -11.04 -23.58 12.39
CA GLN A 29 -12.46 -23.36 12.59
C GLN A 29 -12.96 -22.28 11.62
N ALA A 30 -12.49 -22.36 10.37
CA ALA A 30 -12.75 -21.40 9.35
C ALA A 30 -14.25 -21.25 9.17
N ASN A 31 -14.76 -20.42 9.97
CA ASN A 31 -16.05 -19.90 9.84
C ASN A 31 -16.10 -19.26 8.45
N ALA A 32 -17.11 -19.60 7.65
CA ALA A 32 -17.34 -18.99 6.35
C ALA A 32 -17.25 -17.45 6.41
N LEU A 33 -17.60 -16.86 7.56
CA LEU A 33 -17.49 -15.42 7.82
C LEU A 33 -16.07 -14.88 7.77
N LYS A 34 -15.05 -15.60 8.25
CA LYS A 34 -13.64 -15.15 8.23
C LYS A 34 -13.08 -15.19 6.81
N THR A 35 -13.39 -16.26 6.09
CA THR A 35 -13.01 -16.37 4.67
C THR A 35 -13.72 -15.29 3.84
N ALA A 36 -15.02 -15.09 4.06
CA ALA A 36 -15.80 -14.05 3.39
C ALA A 36 -15.23 -12.66 3.69
N LEU A 37 -14.87 -12.36 4.94
CA LEU A 37 -14.24 -11.09 5.33
C LEU A 37 -12.99 -10.79 4.51
N LEU A 38 -12.07 -11.75 4.42
CA LEU A 38 -10.82 -11.58 3.68
C LEU A 38 -11.06 -11.51 2.17
N SER A 39 -11.91 -12.37 1.63
CA SER A 39 -12.24 -12.36 0.19
C SER A 39 -12.90 -11.06 -0.24
N GLU A 40 -13.84 -10.54 0.54
CA GLU A 40 -14.52 -9.29 0.26
C GLU A 40 -13.53 -8.10 0.32
N ALA A 41 -12.65 -8.09 1.31
CA ALA A 41 -11.63 -7.05 1.43
C ALA A 41 -10.62 -7.12 0.28
N ASP A 42 -10.12 -8.32 -0.06
CA ASP A 42 -9.21 -8.55 -1.19
C ASP A 42 -9.80 -8.07 -2.51
N ASN A 43 -11.04 -8.49 -2.81
CA ASN A 43 -11.73 -8.10 -4.04
C ASN A 43 -11.92 -6.59 -4.15
N LYS A 44 -12.35 -5.93 -3.06
CA LYS A 44 -12.55 -4.48 -3.05
C LYS A 44 -11.24 -3.71 -3.23
N VAL A 45 -10.18 -4.15 -2.59
CA VAL A 45 -8.86 -3.51 -2.70
C VAL A 45 -8.28 -3.71 -4.10
N ARG A 46 -8.41 -4.91 -4.68
CA ARG A 46 -7.99 -5.17 -6.06
C ARG A 46 -8.75 -4.32 -7.07
N ALA A 47 -10.07 -4.20 -6.90
CA ALA A 47 -10.90 -3.35 -7.74
C ALA A 47 -10.47 -1.88 -7.63
N PHE A 48 -10.19 -1.39 -6.42
CA PHE A 48 -9.70 -0.03 -6.20
C PHE A 48 -8.42 0.26 -7.00
N PHE A 49 -7.41 -0.60 -6.92
CA PHE A 49 -6.17 -0.38 -7.66
C PHE A 49 -6.34 -0.54 -9.17
N ALA A 50 -7.14 -1.50 -9.61
CA ALA A 50 -7.41 -1.72 -11.03
C ALA A 50 -8.20 -0.58 -11.66
N ASP A 51 -9.27 -0.14 -11.00
CA ASP A 51 -10.22 0.82 -11.56
C ASP A 51 -9.71 2.27 -11.49
N GLN A 52 -8.96 2.60 -10.42
CA GLN A 52 -8.48 3.97 -10.21
C GLN A 52 -7.09 4.21 -10.81
N PHE A 53 -6.24 3.19 -10.89
CA PHE A 53 -4.82 3.36 -11.24
C PHE A 53 -4.34 2.43 -12.36
N ASP A 54 -5.21 1.58 -12.89
CA ASP A 54 -4.84 0.49 -13.82
C ASP A 54 -3.70 -0.40 -13.29
N GLN A 55 -3.64 -0.56 -11.95
CA GLN A 55 -2.62 -1.36 -11.28
C GLN A 55 -3.16 -2.72 -10.89
N ARG A 56 -2.45 -3.78 -11.27
CA ARG A 56 -2.85 -5.17 -11.02
C ARG A 56 -1.65 -5.96 -10.51
N ILE A 57 -1.84 -6.68 -9.42
CA ILE A 57 -0.83 -7.63 -8.95
C ILE A 57 -0.85 -8.86 -9.86
N THR A 58 0.28 -9.12 -10.51
CA THR A 58 0.44 -10.25 -11.43
C THR A 58 0.92 -11.53 -10.73
N ALA A 59 1.66 -11.38 -9.63
CA ALA A 59 2.15 -12.50 -8.83
C ALA A 59 1.07 -13.08 -7.89
N PRO A 60 1.09 -14.39 -7.59
CA PRO A 60 0.24 -14.96 -6.58
C PRO A 60 0.49 -14.34 -5.21
N VAL A 61 -0.57 -13.91 -4.52
CA VAL A 61 -0.52 -13.39 -3.16
C VAL A 61 -1.13 -14.41 -2.20
N ILE A 62 -0.44 -14.63 -1.09
CA ILE A 62 -0.96 -15.36 0.07
C ILE A 62 -1.54 -14.34 1.04
N LEU A 63 -2.80 -14.48 1.38
CA LEU A 63 -3.47 -13.66 2.39
C LEU A 63 -3.80 -14.54 3.60
N VAL A 64 -3.08 -14.31 4.71
CA VAL A 64 -3.31 -15.00 5.98
C VAL A 64 -3.99 -14.05 6.94
N GLY A 65 -5.13 -14.44 7.52
CA GLY A 65 -5.83 -13.62 8.50
C GLY A 65 -6.38 -14.44 9.66
N THR A 66 -6.14 -13.95 10.88
CA THR A 66 -6.58 -14.58 12.12
C THR A 66 -6.61 -13.59 13.28
N SER A 67 -7.07 -14.00 14.44
CA SER A 67 -6.92 -13.31 15.73
C SER A 67 -5.94 -14.01 16.66
N ASP A 68 -5.26 -15.07 16.21
CA ASP A 68 -4.40 -15.95 17.01
C ASP A 68 -2.98 -15.97 16.43
N PRO A 69 -1.96 -15.58 17.21
CA PRO A 69 -0.57 -15.50 16.75
C PRO A 69 0.02 -16.87 16.34
N ASP A 70 -0.37 -17.95 17.01
CA ASP A 70 0.18 -19.28 16.72
C ASP A 70 -0.39 -19.82 15.42
N ILE A 71 -1.70 -19.66 15.22
CA ILE A 71 -2.41 -20.00 13.99
C ILE A 71 -1.88 -19.16 12.82
N LEU A 72 -1.57 -17.87 13.03
CA LEU A 72 -1.00 -17.01 11.99
C LEU A 72 0.34 -17.56 11.50
N ASN A 73 1.23 -17.92 12.44
CA ASN A 73 2.54 -18.48 12.11
C ASN A 73 2.41 -19.83 11.40
N GLU A 74 1.54 -20.73 11.88
CA GLU A 74 1.28 -22.04 11.28
C GLU A 74 0.80 -21.92 9.83
N HIS A 75 -0.23 -21.10 9.58
CA HIS A 75 -0.78 -20.91 8.25
C HIS A 75 0.20 -20.25 7.30
N LEU A 76 0.96 -19.26 7.76
CA LEU A 76 1.98 -18.64 6.93
C LEU A 76 3.06 -19.65 6.52
N MET A 77 3.55 -20.45 7.48
CA MET A 77 4.55 -21.47 7.21
C MET A 77 4.03 -22.54 6.25
N LYS A 78 2.79 -23.01 6.45
CA LYS A 78 2.12 -23.95 5.54
C LYS A 78 2.02 -23.36 4.13
N ALA A 79 1.50 -22.15 4.00
CA ALA A 79 1.31 -21.49 2.71
C ALA A 79 2.63 -21.27 1.96
N LEU A 80 3.70 -20.90 2.66
CA LEU A 80 5.03 -20.77 2.07
C LEU A 80 5.59 -22.12 1.61
N THR A 81 5.34 -23.18 2.38
CA THR A 81 5.73 -24.55 2.01
C THR A 81 4.98 -25.03 0.78
N ASP A 82 3.69 -24.76 0.68
CA ASP A 82 2.84 -25.10 -0.48
C ASP A 82 3.31 -24.38 -1.77
N LEU A 83 4.02 -23.25 -1.63
CA LEU A 83 4.69 -22.54 -2.72
C LEU A 83 6.15 -22.99 -2.95
N GLY A 84 6.59 -24.07 -2.32
CA GLY A 84 7.97 -24.56 -2.43
C GLY A 84 9.00 -23.74 -1.64
N ARG A 85 8.56 -22.78 -0.83
CA ARG A 85 9.44 -21.91 -0.03
C ARG A 85 9.56 -22.43 1.40
N ARG A 86 10.43 -23.41 1.62
CA ARG A 86 10.68 -23.96 2.97
C ARG A 86 11.47 -22.97 3.82
N GLN A 87 10.91 -22.62 4.98
CA GLN A 87 11.56 -21.81 6.00
C GLN A 87 11.62 -22.60 7.30
N ARG A 88 12.65 -22.36 8.13
CA ARG A 88 12.81 -23.00 9.44
C ARG A 88 11.97 -22.34 10.53
N THR A 89 11.73 -21.04 10.40
CA THR A 89 10.96 -20.23 11.35
C THR A 89 10.02 -19.31 10.62
N SER A 90 8.93 -18.88 11.27
CA SER A 90 8.05 -17.87 10.73
C SER A 90 8.82 -16.57 10.43
N PRO A 91 8.63 -15.96 9.25
CA PRO A 91 9.27 -14.69 8.92
C PRO A 91 8.61 -13.50 9.66
N ILE A 92 7.51 -13.73 10.36
CA ILE A 92 6.71 -12.75 11.10
C ILE A 92 6.67 -13.14 12.59
N ASP A 93 6.79 -12.14 13.45
CA ASP A 93 6.51 -12.27 14.87
C ASP A 93 4.99 -12.12 15.11
N GLY A 94 4.30 -13.25 15.12
CA GLY A 94 2.85 -13.31 15.29
C GLY A 94 2.38 -12.70 16.61
N ALA A 95 3.12 -12.91 17.71
CA ALA A 95 2.77 -12.37 19.01
C ALA A 95 2.80 -10.83 19.02
N LYS A 96 3.76 -10.23 18.31
CA LYS A 96 3.85 -8.78 18.17
C LYS A 96 2.76 -8.22 17.24
N LEU A 97 2.43 -8.96 16.18
CA LEU A 97 1.41 -8.53 15.22
C LEU A 97 0.00 -8.61 15.80
N CYS A 98 -0.27 -9.67 16.59
CA CYS A 98 -1.57 -9.97 17.22
C CYS A 98 -1.60 -9.51 18.69
N ASP A 99 -1.23 -8.26 18.98
CA ASP A 99 -1.15 -7.73 20.36
C ASP A 99 -2.52 -7.44 21.02
N ASN A 100 -3.63 -7.75 20.33
CA ASN A 100 -5.02 -7.52 20.75
C ASN A 100 -5.40 -6.05 21.07
N LYS A 101 -4.59 -5.07 20.65
CA LYS A 101 -4.90 -3.65 20.84
C LYS A 101 -5.47 -3.01 19.59
N LYS A 102 -5.04 -3.47 18.43
CA LYS A 102 -5.44 -2.96 17.13
C LYS A 102 -5.33 -4.06 16.06
N ILE A 103 -5.86 -3.81 14.88
CA ILE A 103 -5.58 -4.65 13.72
C ILE A 103 -4.10 -4.47 13.38
N GLY A 104 -3.36 -5.55 13.34
CA GLY A 104 -1.99 -5.62 12.87
C GLY A 104 -1.94 -6.16 11.46
N ALA A 105 -1.04 -5.65 10.63
CA ALA A 105 -0.76 -6.20 9.31
C ALA A 105 0.72 -6.10 8.99
N ALA A 106 1.17 -6.92 8.07
CA ALA A 106 2.49 -6.85 7.49
C ALA A 106 2.50 -7.54 6.12
N ALA A 107 3.22 -6.96 5.17
CA ALA A 107 3.43 -7.55 3.87
C ALA A 107 4.90 -7.89 3.63
N ASN A 108 5.10 -8.95 2.89
CA ASN A 108 6.35 -9.26 2.20
C ASN A 108 6.00 -10.15 1.00
N ARG A 109 6.86 -10.18 -0.01
CA ARG A 109 6.55 -11.03 -1.16
C ARG A 109 6.71 -12.51 -0.83
N PRO A 110 5.72 -13.38 -1.07
CA PRO A 110 4.43 -13.16 -1.74
C PRO A 110 3.24 -13.11 -0.78
N TYR A 111 3.38 -12.67 0.46
CA TYR A 111 2.33 -12.76 1.45
C TYR A 111 1.94 -11.43 2.07
N ILE A 112 0.69 -11.35 2.49
CA ILE A 112 0.15 -10.37 3.41
C ILE A 112 -0.42 -11.13 4.60
N VAL A 113 -0.06 -10.71 5.81
CA VAL A 113 -0.62 -11.24 7.05
C VAL A 113 -1.39 -10.17 7.78
N MET A 114 -2.54 -10.55 8.32
CA MET A 114 -3.43 -9.64 9.04
C MET A 114 -3.90 -10.28 10.34
N CYS A 115 -3.84 -9.52 11.42
CA CYS A 115 -4.35 -9.96 12.71
C CYS A 115 -5.41 -8.99 13.21
N TRP A 116 -6.65 -9.47 13.35
CA TRP A 116 -7.74 -8.68 13.90
C TRP A 116 -7.99 -8.96 15.37
N LEU A 117 -8.70 -8.06 16.03
CA LEU A 117 -9.09 -8.23 17.42
C LEU A 117 -10.09 -9.40 17.54
N LYS A 118 -9.82 -10.31 18.49
CA LYS A 118 -10.72 -11.44 18.78
C LYS A 118 -12.06 -10.90 19.30
N PRO A 119 -13.17 -11.11 18.60
CA PRO A 119 -14.49 -10.67 19.08
C PRO A 119 -15.04 -11.62 20.14
N LYS A 120 -16.09 -11.18 20.84
CA LYS A 120 -16.86 -12.07 21.71
C LYS A 120 -17.69 -13.07 20.89
N VAL A 121 -18.21 -12.62 19.75
CA VAL A 121 -19.01 -13.42 18.81
C VAL A 121 -18.59 -13.10 17.39
N TYR A 122 -18.45 -14.13 16.56
CA TYR A 122 -18.25 -14.01 15.12
C TYR A 122 -19.62 -14.04 14.43
N ASP A 123 -20.12 -12.87 14.02
CA ASP A 123 -21.38 -12.68 13.32
C ASP A 123 -21.22 -11.74 12.10
N ASP A 124 -22.28 -11.51 11.34
CA ASP A 124 -22.25 -10.61 10.18
C ASP A 124 -21.92 -9.17 10.58
N ARG A 125 -22.36 -8.72 11.74
CA ARG A 125 -22.01 -7.38 12.24
C ARG A 125 -20.52 -7.25 12.49
N TRP A 126 -19.91 -8.25 13.13
CA TRP A 126 -18.46 -8.30 13.29
C TRP A 126 -17.76 -8.27 11.93
N ARG A 127 -18.23 -9.10 10.96
CA ARG A 127 -17.65 -9.16 9.61
C ARG A 127 -17.65 -7.80 8.93
N VAL A 128 -18.77 -7.10 8.91
CA VAL A 128 -18.92 -5.79 8.29
C VAL A 128 -18.03 -4.74 8.98
N LEU A 129 -18.10 -4.63 10.31
CA LEU A 129 -17.33 -3.62 11.05
C LEU A 129 -15.82 -3.88 11.00
N THR A 130 -15.42 -5.13 11.02
CA THR A 130 -14.01 -5.52 10.88
C THR A 130 -13.53 -5.25 9.46
N GLY A 131 -14.33 -5.57 8.44
CA GLY A 131 -14.03 -5.33 7.03
C GLY A 131 -13.79 -3.85 6.71
N GLN A 132 -14.61 -2.95 7.27
CA GLN A 132 -14.44 -1.51 7.12
C GLN A 132 -13.10 -0.99 7.67
N LYS A 133 -12.57 -1.62 8.71
CA LYS A 133 -11.27 -1.27 9.30
C LYS A 133 -10.10 -1.97 8.61
N LEU A 134 -10.33 -3.20 8.18
CA LEU A 134 -9.31 -4.09 7.62
C LEU A 134 -8.98 -3.73 6.17
N ALA A 135 -9.98 -3.41 5.36
CA ALA A 135 -9.77 -3.13 3.94
C ALA A 135 -8.83 -1.93 3.67
N PRO A 136 -8.89 -0.80 4.38
CA PRO A 136 -7.88 0.26 4.22
C PRO A 136 -6.46 -0.20 4.55
N ILE A 137 -6.29 -0.99 5.63
CA ILE A 137 -4.98 -1.55 6.00
C ILE A 137 -4.53 -2.56 4.94
N LEU A 138 -5.45 -3.34 4.39
CA LEU A 138 -5.14 -4.24 3.29
C LEU A 138 -4.71 -3.46 2.03
N ALA A 139 -5.29 -2.29 1.74
CA ALA A 139 -4.85 -1.44 0.65
C ALA A 139 -3.40 -0.94 0.87
N HIS A 140 -3.01 -0.62 2.11
CA HIS A 140 -1.63 -0.32 2.48
C HIS A 140 -0.70 -1.51 2.14
N GLU A 141 -1.02 -2.70 2.63
CA GLU A 141 -0.20 -3.89 2.42
C GLU A 141 -0.18 -4.35 0.94
N PHE A 142 -1.27 -4.12 0.21
CA PHE A 142 -1.34 -4.35 -1.22
C PHE A 142 -0.43 -3.41 -2.01
N THR A 143 -0.30 -2.17 -1.56
CA THR A 143 0.66 -1.23 -2.16
C THR A 143 2.07 -1.80 -2.11
N HIS A 144 2.46 -2.44 -1.00
CA HIS A 144 3.77 -3.10 -0.92
C HIS A 144 3.92 -4.24 -1.93
N GLN A 145 2.86 -5.03 -2.19
CA GLN A 145 2.93 -6.07 -3.23
C GLN A 145 3.12 -5.45 -4.63
N LEU A 146 2.42 -4.35 -4.94
CA LEU A 146 2.60 -3.61 -6.19
C LEU A 146 4.01 -3.02 -6.32
N GLN A 147 4.54 -2.43 -5.26
CA GLN A 147 5.92 -1.93 -5.22
C GLN A 147 6.93 -3.03 -5.53
N TYR A 148 6.76 -4.23 -4.97
CA TYR A 148 7.59 -5.40 -5.28
C TYR A 148 7.47 -5.84 -6.74
N ASP A 149 6.26 -5.89 -7.28
CA ASP A 149 6.03 -6.29 -8.66
C ASP A 149 6.65 -5.28 -9.65
N LEU A 150 6.44 -3.99 -9.43
CA LEU A 150 6.92 -2.91 -10.29
C LEU A 150 8.45 -2.75 -10.21
N ALA A 151 9.03 -2.79 -9.02
CA ALA A 151 10.48 -2.69 -8.85
C ALA A 151 11.24 -3.95 -9.29
N GLY A 152 10.52 -5.03 -9.60
CA GLY A 152 11.14 -6.30 -10.00
C GLY A 152 11.93 -6.96 -8.87
N ASP A 153 11.53 -6.74 -7.60
CA ASP A 153 12.22 -7.32 -6.45
C ASP A 153 11.95 -8.83 -6.38
N ASP A 154 12.91 -9.62 -6.83
CA ASP A 154 12.91 -11.07 -6.65
C ASP A 154 13.54 -11.43 -5.30
N PRO A 155 12.79 -12.09 -4.40
CA PRO A 155 13.35 -12.58 -3.14
C PRO A 155 14.57 -13.50 -3.31
N ALA A 156 14.71 -14.18 -4.44
CA ALA A 156 15.89 -15.01 -4.73
C ALA A 156 17.15 -14.15 -4.95
N GLN A 157 17.03 -12.94 -5.46
CA GLN A 157 18.16 -12.03 -5.67
C GLN A 157 18.61 -11.34 -4.37
N ARG A 158 17.80 -11.37 -3.31
CA ARG A 158 18.17 -10.84 -1.99
C ARG A 158 19.32 -11.57 -1.31
N ILE A 159 19.64 -12.77 -1.76
CA ILE A 159 20.73 -13.61 -1.19
C ILE A 159 22.11 -13.01 -1.45
N ALA A 160 22.27 -12.18 -2.47
CA ALA A 160 23.56 -11.65 -2.89
C ALA A 160 24.03 -10.35 -2.18
N GLY A 161 23.45 -9.99 -1.04
CA GLY A 161 23.93 -8.84 -0.24
C GLY A 161 23.52 -7.44 -0.75
N THR A 162 22.86 -7.33 -1.89
CA THR A 162 22.39 -6.07 -2.49
C THR A 162 21.07 -5.56 -1.89
N LYS A 163 20.72 -6.01 -0.72
CA LYS A 163 19.44 -5.85 -0.01
C LYS A 163 18.91 -4.42 0.17
N LYS A 164 19.66 -3.38 -0.13
CA LYS A 164 19.39 -2.09 0.51
C LYS A 164 18.58 -1.09 -0.29
N LEU A 165 18.36 -1.26 -1.59
CA LEU A 165 17.87 -0.14 -2.40
C LEU A 165 16.86 -0.49 -3.50
N LEU A 166 16.49 -1.75 -3.71
CA LEU A 166 15.59 -2.12 -4.82
C LEU A 166 14.18 -1.53 -4.71
N LEU A 167 13.74 -1.17 -3.48
CA LEU A 167 12.45 -0.52 -3.26
C LEU A 167 12.55 0.99 -2.99
N GLY A 168 13.76 1.57 -3.01
CA GLY A 168 13.99 2.98 -2.74
C GLY A 168 14.04 3.33 -1.25
N PRO A 169 13.89 4.63 -0.91
CA PRO A 169 13.95 5.07 0.47
C PRO A 169 12.74 4.62 1.26
N SER A 170 12.96 4.31 2.56
CA SER A 170 11.91 3.78 3.44
C SER A 170 10.69 4.71 3.52
N TRP A 171 10.89 6.03 3.50
CA TRP A 171 9.79 6.98 3.51
C TRP A 171 8.94 6.95 2.23
N MET A 172 9.52 6.63 1.07
CA MET A 172 8.77 6.49 -0.17
C MET A 172 7.94 5.20 -0.16
N ILE A 173 8.51 4.10 0.33
CA ILE A 173 7.85 2.80 0.45
C ILE A 173 6.61 2.92 1.34
N GLU A 174 6.81 3.35 2.59
CA GLU A 174 5.75 3.46 3.58
C GLU A 174 4.80 4.63 3.28
N GLY A 175 5.36 5.75 2.83
CA GLY A 175 4.59 6.96 2.54
C GLY A 175 3.60 6.76 1.39
N SER A 176 3.99 6.09 0.31
CA SER A 176 3.05 5.78 -0.78
C SER A 176 1.97 4.79 -0.34
N ALA A 177 2.31 3.79 0.48
CA ALA A 177 1.32 2.88 1.04
C ALA A 177 0.30 3.61 1.93
N GLU A 178 0.74 4.54 2.78
CA GLU A 178 -0.12 5.42 3.60
C GLU A 178 -1.00 6.34 2.74
N VAL A 179 -0.49 6.84 1.60
CA VAL A 179 -1.29 7.66 0.66
C VAL A 179 -2.42 6.84 0.06
N PHE A 180 -2.14 5.65 -0.46
CA PHE A 180 -3.18 4.80 -1.06
C PHE A 180 -4.16 4.25 -0.01
N GLU A 181 -3.71 3.94 1.21
CA GLU A 181 -4.60 3.64 2.33
C GLU A 181 -5.59 4.78 2.59
N GLN A 182 -5.10 6.02 2.60
CA GLN A 182 -5.96 7.19 2.82
C GLN A 182 -6.91 7.43 1.65
N MET A 183 -6.47 7.30 0.41
CA MET A 183 -7.32 7.42 -0.78
C MET A 183 -8.44 6.37 -0.76
N TYR A 184 -8.12 5.13 -0.42
CA TYR A 184 -9.11 4.07 -0.24
C TYR A 184 -10.13 4.43 0.86
N LYS A 185 -9.68 4.97 2.01
CA LYS A 185 -10.59 5.42 3.10
C LYS A 185 -11.57 6.50 2.63
N VAL A 186 -11.09 7.46 1.85
CA VAL A 186 -11.93 8.54 1.30
C VAL A 186 -12.97 7.98 0.34
N GLN A 187 -12.55 7.09 -0.57
CA GLN A 187 -13.45 6.46 -1.53
C GLN A 187 -14.57 5.65 -0.87
N ILE A 188 -14.26 4.83 0.14
CA ILE A 188 -15.30 4.05 0.84
C ILE A 188 -16.29 4.92 1.63
N GLN A 189 -15.95 6.18 1.89
CA GLN A 189 -16.84 7.17 2.48
C GLN A 189 -17.70 7.90 1.43
N GLY A 190 -17.54 7.57 0.15
CA GLY A 190 -18.23 8.21 -0.96
C GLY A 190 -17.83 9.67 -1.17
N LYS A 191 -16.62 10.05 -0.73
CA LYS A 191 -16.06 11.39 -0.90
C LYS A 191 -15.10 11.41 -2.06
N ASP A 192 -15.01 12.54 -2.74
CA ASP A 192 -13.92 12.79 -3.68
C ASP A 192 -12.65 13.13 -2.89
N VAL A 193 -11.51 12.64 -3.36
CA VAL A 193 -10.19 12.93 -2.76
C VAL A 193 -9.88 14.43 -2.84
N ASP A 194 -10.45 15.13 -3.80
CA ASP A 194 -10.23 16.55 -4.05
C ASP A 194 -11.31 17.48 -3.46
N ASP A 195 -12.39 16.95 -2.88
CA ASP A 195 -13.51 17.72 -2.32
C ASP A 195 -13.09 18.78 -1.28
N ASP A 196 -11.93 18.58 -0.61
CA ASP A 196 -11.32 19.55 0.29
C ASP A 196 -9.79 19.42 0.26
N ALA A 197 -9.20 19.82 -0.86
CA ALA A 197 -7.76 19.69 -1.08
C ALA A 197 -6.92 20.44 -0.02
N ALA A 198 -7.36 21.63 0.39
CA ALA A 198 -6.65 22.43 1.40
C ALA A 198 -6.72 21.77 2.78
N GLN A 199 -7.91 21.30 3.19
CA GLN A 199 -8.08 20.59 4.46
C GLN A 199 -7.32 19.28 4.47
N SER A 200 -7.32 18.54 3.35
CA SER A 200 -6.55 17.32 3.18
C SER A 200 -5.04 17.59 3.32
N LEU A 201 -4.53 18.62 2.66
CA LEU A 201 -3.13 19.05 2.77
C LEU A 201 -2.76 19.40 4.21
N PHE A 202 -3.60 20.18 4.90
CA PHE A 202 -3.40 20.55 6.30
C PHE A 202 -3.38 19.32 7.23
N ASN A 203 -4.32 18.40 7.05
CA ASN A 203 -4.42 17.18 7.85
C ASN A 203 -3.19 16.27 7.64
N MET A 204 -2.68 16.19 6.40
CA MET A 204 -1.48 15.42 6.08
C MET A 204 -0.21 16.08 6.62
N GLN A 205 -0.11 17.42 6.54
CA GLN A 205 1.05 18.16 7.02
C GLN A 205 1.17 18.14 8.56
N SER A 206 0.07 18.20 9.28
CA SER A 206 0.06 18.37 10.73
C SER A 206 0.90 17.34 11.51
N PRO A 207 0.86 16.02 11.23
CA PRO A 207 1.74 15.05 11.86
C PRO A 207 3.21 15.23 11.50
N ALA A 208 3.50 15.54 10.23
CA ALA A 208 4.87 15.75 9.72
C ALA A 208 5.52 16.98 10.36
N ARG A 209 4.76 18.07 10.50
CA ARG A 209 5.22 19.30 11.14
C ARG A 209 5.65 19.10 12.60
N ARG A 210 4.99 18.19 13.31
CA ARG A 210 5.29 17.85 14.73
C ARG A 210 6.40 16.82 14.88
N SER A 211 6.79 16.15 13.80
CA SER A 211 7.87 15.16 13.83
C SER A 211 9.23 15.83 13.99
N ARG A 212 10.12 15.19 14.75
CA ARG A 212 11.54 15.56 14.81
C ARG A 212 12.37 14.86 13.75
N LEU A 213 11.83 13.83 13.10
CA LEU A 213 12.52 13.07 12.06
C LEU A 213 12.51 13.86 10.75
N THR A 214 13.65 13.89 10.08
CA THR A 214 13.81 14.41 8.71
C THR A 214 13.57 13.32 7.67
N LEU A 215 13.43 13.66 6.39
CA LEU A 215 13.38 12.63 5.35
C LEU A 215 14.68 11.83 5.27
N SER A 216 15.82 12.49 5.49
CA SER A 216 17.12 11.79 5.52
C SER A 216 17.18 10.73 6.62
N ASP A 217 16.56 10.97 7.79
CA ASP A 217 16.46 9.96 8.85
C ASP A 217 15.58 8.76 8.44
N LEU A 218 14.63 9.00 7.54
CA LEU A 218 13.67 8.00 7.05
C LEU A 218 14.08 7.36 5.70
N THR A 219 15.24 7.74 5.17
CA THR A 219 15.76 7.20 3.90
C THR A 219 16.33 5.78 4.01
N PRO A 220 17.07 5.39 5.07
CA PRO A 220 17.57 4.03 5.20
C PRO A 220 16.45 2.99 5.27
N THR A 221 16.68 1.81 4.69
CA THR A 221 15.71 0.72 4.69
C THR A 221 15.26 0.34 6.10
N GLY A 222 13.94 0.32 6.32
CA GLY A 222 13.33 -0.02 7.59
C GLY A 222 13.46 1.07 8.67
N SER A 223 13.82 2.30 8.29
CA SER A 223 13.95 3.44 9.21
C SER A 223 12.61 4.10 9.55
N THR A 224 11.53 3.84 8.81
CA THR A 224 10.19 4.39 9.07
C THR A 224 9.61 3.74 10.33
N LYS A 225 10.15 4.14 11.48
CA LYS A 225 9.79 3.62 12.80
C LYS A 225 9.68 4.77 13.80
N GLY A 226 8.85 4.57 14.81
CA GLY A 226 8.68 5.53 15.89
C GLY A 226 7.64 6.62 15.63
N ARG A 227 7.48 7.48 16.64
CA ARG A 227 6.43 8.50 16.64
C ARG A 227 6.68 9.55 15.56
N GLY A 228 5.72 9.72 14.68
CA GLY A 228 5.76 10.72 13.60
C GLY A 228 6.43 10.24 12.30
N ALA A 229 7.10 9.07 12.29
CA ALA A 229 7.78 8.54 11.09
C ALA A 229 6.79 8.34 9.93
N TYR A 230 5.71 7.59 10.15
CA TYR A 230 4.68 7.36 9.14
C TYR A 230 3.99 8.64 8.68
N GLY A 231 3.68 9.57 9.61
CA GLY A 231 3.08 10.86 9.23
C GLY A 231 4.00 11.72 8.38
N THR A 232 5.32 11.68 8.63
CA THR A 232 6.32 12.38 7.82
C THR A 232 6.46 11.74 6.44
N ALA A 233 6.58 10.42 6.38
CA ALA A 233 6.66 9.65 5.14
C ALA A 233 5.41 9.85 4.26
N ARG A 234 4.22 9.74 4.87
CA ARG A 234 2.94 9.97 4.19
C ARG A 234 2.86 11.36 3.59
N PHE A 235 3.21 12.40 4.37
CA PHE A 235 3.14 13.78 3.87
C PHE A 235 4.11 14.01 2.70
N ALA A 236 5.32 13.44 2.76
CA ALA A 236 6.26 13.53 1.66
C ALA A 236 5.72 12.87 0.38
N ALA A 237 5.23 11.63 0.46
CA ALA A 237 4.65 10.94 -0.69
C ALA A 237 3.36 11.65 -1.20
N TYR A 238 2.55 12.19 -0.28
CA TYR A 238 1.34 12.94 -0.63
C TYR A 238 1.64 14.20 -1.44
N LEU A 239 2.67 14.97 -1.08
CA LEU A 239 3.09 16.15 -1.84
C LEU A 239 3.52 15.80 -3.28
N LEU A 240 4.26 14.71 -3.44
CA LEU A 240 4.64 14.22 -4.77
C LEU A 240 3.42 13.76 -5.57
N ALA A 241 2.49 13.05 -4.93
CA ALA A 241 1.23 12.63 -5.55
C ALA A 241 0.34 13.82 -5.95
N ARG A 242 0.27 14.87 -5.13
CA ARG A 242 -0.49 16.09 -5.45
C ARG A 242 0.12 16.85 -6.63
N ARG A 243 1.43 16.95 -6.68
CA ARG A 243 2.15 17.65 -7.74
C ARG A 243 2.13 16.92 -9.09
N ASN A 244 2.25 15.59 -9.08
CA ASN A 244 2.50 14.80 -10.29
C ASN A 244 1.37 13.80 -10.61
N GLY A 245 0.30 13.80 -9.82
CA GLY A 245 -0.72 12.75 -9.84
C GLY A 245 -0.32 11.52 -9.02
N PRO A 246 -1.29 10.79 -8.44
CA PRO A 246 -1.00 9.63 -7.59
C PRO A 246 -0.35 8.47 -8.36
N GLN A 247 -0.57 8.34 -9.67
CA GLN A 247 0.08 7.35 -10.53
C GLN A 247 1.60 7.49 -10.56
N ALA A 248 2.13 8.71 -10.34
CA ALA A 248 3.57 8.95 -10.30
C ALA A 248 4.27 8.15 -9.19
N LEU A 249 3.55 7.82 -8.10
CA LEU A 249 4.11 6.95 -7.06
C LEU A 249 4.38 5.52 -7.58
N PHE A 250 3.50 4.97 -8.43
CA PHE A 250 3.75 3.66 -9.06
C PHE A 250 4.82 3.75 -10.14
N GLN A 251 4.79 4.79 -10.98
CA GLN A 251 5.80 5.02 -12.02
C GLN A 251 7.21 5.07 -11.43
N TYR A 252 7.35 5.66 -10.23
CA TYR A 252 8.64 5.66 -9.53
C TYR A 252 9.19 4.24 -9.29
N PHE A 253 8.36 3.31 -8.80
CA PHE A 253 8.79 1.93 -8.57
C PHE A 253 9.06 1.19 -9.88
N GLU A 254 8.29 1.47 -10.92
CA GLU A 254 8.50 0.89 -12.26
C GLU A 254 9.85 1.33 -12.84
N ILE A 255 10.13 2.64 -12.85
CA ILE A 255 11.40 3.17 -13.35
C ILE A 255 12.56 2.71 -12.46
N LEU A 256 12.38 2.66 -11.14
CA LEU A 256 13.37 2.11 -10.23
C LEU A 256 13.71 0.66 -10.57
N GLY A 257 12.70 -0.15 -10.92
CA GLY A 257 12.87 -1.52 -11.37
C GLY A 257 13.69 -1.65 -12.65
N GLN A 258 13.56 -0.69 -13.57
CA GLN A 258 14.29 -0.63 -14.84
C GLN A 258 15.71 -0.05 -14.67
N ALA A 259 15.82 1.13 -14.09
CA ALA A 259 17.08 1.87 -13.95
C ALA A 259 18.01 1.28 -12.88
N LYS A 260 17.46 0.59 -11.87
CA LYS A 260 18.18 0.11 -10.67
C LYS A 260 18.92 1.23 -9.92
N ASP A 261 18.52 2.47 -10.14
CA ASP A 261 19.05 3.67 -9.54
C ASP A 261 17.91 4.56 -9.04
N ARG A 262 17.94 4.85 -7.74
CA ARG A 262 16.90 5.64 -7.06
C ARG A 262 16.88 7.08 -7.53
N ASP A 263 18.04 7.67 -7.71
CA ASP A 263 18.15 9.10 -8.02
C ASP A 263 17.71 9.37 -9.46
N ILE A 264 18.07 8.47 -10.39
CA ILE A 264 17.57 8.49 -11.77
C ILE A 264 16.04 8.31 -11.80
N ALA A 265 15.52 7.31 -11.08
CA ALA A 265 14.07 7.06 -11.05
C ALA A 265 13.30 8.26 -10.49
N PHE A 266 13.82 8.86 -9.42
CA PHE A 266 13.18 10.00 -8.76
C PHE A 266 13.15 11.23 -9.68
N GLU A 267 14.27 11.57 -10.30
CA GLU A 267 14.38 12.73 -11.20
C GLU A 267 13.52 12.55 -12.45
N GLN A 268 13.54 11.36 -13.04
CA GLN A 268 12.74 11.06 -14.23
C GLN A 268 11.22 11.18 -13.99
N VAL A 269 10.74 10.77 -12.82
CA VAL A 269 9.30 10.77 -12.52
C VAL A 269 8.83 12.11 -11.96
N PHE A 270 9.59 12.72 -11.06
CA PHE A 270 9.14 13.90 -10.33
C PHE A 270 9.73 15.23 -10.85
N GLY A 271 10.67 15.18 -11.80
CA GLY A 271 11.28 16.36 -12.42
C GLY A 271 12.20 17.16 -11.48
N LEU A 272 12.65 16.55 -10.38
CA LEU A 272 13.55 17.16 -9.41
C LEU A 272 14.48 16.09 -8.82
N THR A 273 15.68 16.49 -8.42
CA THR A 273 16.60 15.53 -7.82
C THR A 273 16.11 15.07 -6.44
N PHE A 274 16.40 13.83 -6.08
CA PHE A 274 16.08 13.30 -4.77
C PHE A 274 16.58 14.19 -3.62
N LYS A 275 17.83 14.66 -3.75
CA LYS A 275 18.47 15.53 -2.75
C LYS A 275 17.79 16.90 -2.64
N ALA A 276 17.41 17.51 -3.77
CA ALA A 276 16.68 18.77 -3.77
C ALA A 276 15.32 18.62 -3.08
N TYR A 277 14.61 17.50 -3.34
CA TYR A 277 13.36 17.22 -2.67
C TYR A 277 13.52 17.06 -1.15
N GLU A 278 14.47 16.24 -0.68
CA GLU A 278 14.71 16.06 0.75
C GLU A 278 14.99 17.41 1.45
N THR A 279 15.81 18.26 0.81
CA THR A 279 16.16 19.57 1.37
C THR A 279 14.96 20.52 1.41
N ASN A 280 14.18 20.59 0.34
CA ASN A 280 13.00 21.46 0.26
C ASN A 280 11.86 20.98 1.18
N PHE A 281 11.72 19.68 1.37
CA PHE A 281 10.70 19.10 2.22
C PHE A 281 10.75 19.62 3.66
N GLU A 282 11.95 19.88 4.20
CA GLU A 282 12.10 20.41 5.56
C GLU A 282 11.49 21.81 5.72
N ARG A 283 11.50 22.62 4.68
CA ARG A 283 10.79 23.90 4.62
C ARG A 283 9.28 23.68 4.46
N VAL A 284 8.91 22.92 3.44
CA VAL A 284 7.51 22.68 3.04
C VAL A 284 6.69 22.04 4.16
N ARG A 285 7.25 21.09 4.91
CA ARG A 285 6.52 20.44 5.99
C ARG A 285 6.17 21.37 7.16
N ARG A 286 6.82 22.51 7.28
CA ARG A 286 6.63 23.48 8.39
C ARG A 286 5.79 24.67 7.98
N ASP A 287 5.76 25.00 6.72
CA ASP A 287 5.07 26.14 6.13
C ASP A 287 3.93 25.66 5.23
N PHE A 288 2.71 26.05 5.55
CA PHE A 288 1.53 25.61 4.81
C PHE A 288 1.44 26.29 3.43
N ALA A 289 1.82 27.56 3.31
CA ALA A 289 1.83 28.26 2.03
C ALA A 289 2.85 27.60 1.07
N ALA A 290 4.07 27.31 1.56
CA ALA A 290 5.07 26.60 0.79
C ALA A 290 4.63 25.17 0.39
N ALA A 291 3.86 24.50 1.24
CA ALA A 291 3.29 23.19 0.91
C ALA A 291 2.24 23.29 -0.21
N THR A 292 1.41 24.33 -0.18
CA THR A 292 0.40 24.60 -1.21
C THR A 292 1.06 24.92 -2.56
N GLU A 293 2.04 25.81 -2.58
CA GLU A 293 2.81 26.15 -3.78
C GLU A 293 3.52 24.94 -4.38
N PHE A 294 4.15 24.13 -3.53
CA PHE A 294 4.81 22.91 -3.99
C PHE A 294 3.82 21.92 -4.60
N ALA A 295 2.69 21.69 -3.93
CA ALA A 295 1.64 20.77 -4.40
C ALA A 295 0.98 21.26 -5.71
N ALA A 296 0.94 22.58 -5.96
CA ALA A 296 0.47 23.17 -7.20
C ALA A 296 1.49 23.11 -8.35
N GLY A 297 2.73 22.69 -8.08
CA GLY A 297 3.80 22.68 -9.09
C GLY A 297 4.45 24.04 -9.37
N GLU A 298 4.15 25.06 -8.55
CA GLU A 298 4.60 26.44 -8.74
C GLU A 298 6.04 26.69 -8.31
N THR A 299 6.65 25.77 -7.55
CA THR A 299 8.04 25.83 -7.09
C THR A 299 8.88 24.72 -7.72
N GLN A 300 10.04 25.09 -8.28
CA GLN A 300 11.09 24.17 -8.74
C GLN A 300 12.01 23.72 -7.61
#